data_97de9104231053220672fc58c2c15c30
#
_entry.id   97de9104231053220672fc58c2c15c30
#
_cell.length_a   1.000
_cell.length_b   1.000
_cell.length_c   1.000
_cell.angle_alpha   90.00
_cell.angle_beta   90.00
_cell.angle_gamma   90.00
#
_symmetry.space_group_name_H-M   'P 1'
#
loop_
_entity.id
_entity.type
_entity.pdbx_description
1 polymer ?
#
loop_
_entity_poly.entity_id
_entity_poly.type
_entity_poly.pdbx_seq_one_letter_code
_entity_poly.pdbx_strand_id
1 'polypeptide(L)'
;PEEKKDVLFSLAISVLVIGSQLYSMTRSSNLYLVVVTLGIVVYYINFHEERVFTDALTGLNNRKELNRYLKRLFEKQSELDHNLNIIFIDINDFKGVNDTYGHNVGDKTLIELSNCLKRTSGKLSNCFLCRYAGDEFTVVLKETTFFTVENYKSELQAQIDKLNSSGSLPFALSVSLGHVQYQECFTDFEEFLAQADQNM
;
A
#
# COMPACT_ATOMS: atom_id res chain seq x y z
N PRO A 1 -5.11 16.43 -11.21
CA PRO A 1 -3.81 17.03 -10.90
C PRO A 1 -2.65 16.17 -11.45
N GLU A 2 -2.73 14.83 -11.42
CA GLU A 2 -1.70 13.92 -11.96
C GLU A 2 -1.58 14.03 -13.49
N GLU A 3 -2.69 13.99 -14.21
CA GLU A 3 -2.70 14.18 -15.66
C GLU A 3 -1.99 15.46 -16.13
N LYS A 4 -2.09 16.55 -15.35
CA LYS A 4 -1.39 17.81 -15.64
C LYS A 4 0.11 17.71 -15.44
N LYS A 5 0.58 16.90 -14.48
CA LYS A 5 2.01 16.66 -14.25
C LYS A 5 2.61 15.84 -15.39
N ASP A 6 1.89 14.81 -15.87
CA ASP A 6 2.34 13.96 -16.96
C ASP A 6 2.42 14.75 -18.29
N VAL A 7 1.43 15.60 -18.55
CA VAL A 7 1.45 16.51 -19.70
C VAL A 7 2.60 17.51 -19.60
N LEU A 8 2.83 18.10 -18.43
CA LEU A 8 3.92 19.07 -18.22
C LEU A 8 5.30 18.42 -18.39
N PHE A 9 5.47 17.20 -17.87
CA PHE A 9 6.69 16.43 -17.96
C PHE A 9 6.97 15.99 -19.42
N SER A 10 5.94 15.51 -20.13
CA SER A 10 6.03 15.16 -21.54
C SER A 10 6.40 16.38 -22.41
N LEU A 11 5.82 17.54 -22.10
CA LEU A 11 6.17 18.81 -22.76
C LEU A 11 7.62 19.22 -22.49
N ALA A 12 8.10 19.10 -21.24
CA ALA A 12 9.47 19.44 -20.88
C ALA A 12 10.49 18.54 -21.62
N ILE A 13 10.23 17.24 -21.70
CA ILE A 13 11.06 16.29 -22.47
C ILE A 13 11.06 16.67 -23.95
N SER A 14 9.90 16.99 -24.53
CA SER A 14 9.79 17.38 -25.93
C SER A 14 10.61 18.64 -26.26
N VAL A 15 10.58 19.64 -25.36
CA VAL A 15 11.38 20.88 -25.50
C VAL A 15 12.88 20.57 -25.43
N LEU A 16 13.33 19.71 -24.50
CA LEU A 16 14.72 19.28 -24.38
C LEU A 16 15.20 18.53 -25.61
N VAL A 17 14.38 17.64 -26.17
CA VAL A 17 14.66 16.86 -27.37
C VAL A 17 14.81 17.83 -28.59
N ILE A 18 13.87 18.74 -28.79
CA ILE A 18 13.90 19.70 -29.87
C ILE A 18 15.12 20.63 -29.74
N GLY A 19 15.41 21.15 -28.55
CA GLY A 19 16.57 21.99 -28.28
C GLY A 19 17.90 21.29 -28.57
N SER A 20 18.03 20.01 -28.16
CA SER A 20 19.23 19.21 -28.43
C SER A 20 19.39 18.87 -29.92
N GLN A 21 18.28 18.69 -30.65
CA GLN A 21 18.29 18.46 -32.08
C GLN A 21 18.76 19.70 -32.87
N LEU A 22 18.25 20.88 -32.49
CA LEU A 22 18.69 22.16 -33.07
C LEU A 22 20.17 22.43 -32.78
N TYR A 23 20.65 22.13 -31.58
CA TYR A 23 22.06 22.24 -31.19
C TYR A 23 22.96 21.30 -32.01
N SER A 24 22.53 20.06 -32.24
CA SER A 24 23.27 19.05 -32.99
C SER A 24 23.39 19.39 -34.50
N MET A 25 22.41 20.11 -35.03
CA MET A 25 22.47 20.62 -36.43
C MET A 25 23.59 21.66 -36.63
N THR A 26 23.99 22.37 -35.57
CA THR A 26 25.05 23.40 -35.62
C THR A 26 26.45 22.86 -35.30
N ARG A 27 26.52 21.69 -34.64
CA ARG A 27 27.77 21.00 -34.25
C ARG A 27 27.58 19.49 -34.35
N SER A 28 28.46 18.81 -35.08
CA SER A 28 28.46 17.34 -35.24
C SER A 28 28.79 16.63 -33.90
N SER A 29 27.88 16.68 -32.95
CA SER A 29 28.07 16.04 -31.65
C SER A 29 26.96 15.01 -31.39
N ASN A 30 27.32 13.87 -30.85
CA ASN A 30 26.36 12.83 -30.41
C ASN A 30 25.52 13.24 -29.20
N LEU A 31 25.58 14.50 -28.74
CA LEU A 31 24.88 15.03 -27.57
C LEU A 31 23.36 14.85 -27.69
N TYR A 32 22.83 14.99 -28.91
CA TYR A 32 21.40 14.73 -29.17
C TYR A 32 20.98 13.31 -28.76
N LEU A 33 21.70 12.29 -29.17
CA LEU A 33 21.39 10.90 -28.84
C LEU A 33 21.46 10.65 -27.34
N VAL A 34 22.45 11.22 -26.63
CA VAL A 34 22.57 11.10 -25.17
C VAL A 34 21.38 11.73 -24.46
N VAL A 35 20.98 12.94 -24.84
CA VAL A 35 19.84 13.64 -24.22
C VAL A 35 18.53 12.91 -24.47
N VAL A 36 18.30 12.40 -25.68
CA VAL A 36 17.09 11.61 -26.02
C VAL A 36 17.06 10.32 -25.20
N THR A 37 18.18 9.60 -25.14
CA THR A 37 18.26 8.35 -24.39
C THR A 37 18.02 8.57 -22.90
N LEU A 38 18.65 9.59 -22.30
CA LEU A 38 18.42 9.96 -20.90
C LEU A 38 16.95 10.35 -20.64
N GLY A 39 16.34 11.13 -21.54
CA GLY A 39 14.93 11.50 -21.45
C GLY A 39 13.99 10.29 -21.47
N ILE A 40 14.24 9.33 -22.37
CA ILE A 40 13.48 8.08 -22.46
C ILE A 40 13.68 7.23 -21.20
N VAL A 41 14.89 7.11 -20.68
CA VAL A 41 15.19 6.35 -19.45
C VAL A 41 14.48 6.97 -18.24
N VAL A 42 14.57 8.29 -18.07
CA VAL A 42 13.89 9.00 -16.98
C VAL A 42 12.38 8.88 -17.10
N TYR A 43 11.83 9.01 -18.32
CA TYR A 43 10.40 8.80 -18.57
C TYR A 43 9.98 7.35 -18.21
N TYR A 44 10.75 6.36 -18.66
CA TYR A 44 10.49 4.95 -18.39
C TYR A 44 10.50 4.63 -16.89
N ILE A 45 11.50 5.14 -16.16
CA ILE A 45 11.61 4.94 -14.70
C ILE A 45 10.38 5.54 -13.99
N ASN A 46 10.07 6.81 -14.25
CA ASN A 46 8.92 7.46 -13.60
C ASN A 46 7.59 6.78 -13.96
N PHE A 47 7.40 6.38 -15.22
CA PHE A 47 6.17 5.72 -15.66
C PHE A 47 5.99 4.32 -15.09
N HIS A 48 7.08 3.57 -14.85
CA HIS A 48 7.02 2.24 -14.23
C HIS A 48 6.82 2.29 -12.71
N GLU A 49 7.48 3.21 -12.00
CA GLU A 49 7.30 3.37 -10.56
C GLU A 49 5.87 3.75 -10.19
N GLU A 50 5.16 4.47 -11.05
CA GLU A 50 3.76 4.84 -10.80
C GLU A 50 2.77 3.67 -10.90
N ARG A 51 3.12 2.55 -11.55
CA ARG A 51 2.22 1.43 -11.81
C ARG A 51 2.37 0.23 -10.88
N VAL A 52 3.31 0.28 -9.94
CA VAL A 52 3.43 -0.79 -8.95
C VAL A 52 2.48 -0.53 -7.80
N PHE A 53 1.37 -1.26 -7.76
CA PHE A 53 0.31 -1.13 -6.75
C PHE A 53 0.27 -2.26 -5.74
N THR A 54 1.17 -3.24 -5.88
CA THR A 54 1.28 -4.40 -5.02
C THR A 54 2.61 -4.42 -4.29
N ASP A 55 2.62 -4.94 -3.07
CA ASP A 55 3.83 -5.27 -2.33
C ASP A 55 4.45 -6.56 -2.89
N ALA A 56 5.72 -6.50 -3.28
CA ALA A 56 6.40 -7.60 -3.97
C ALA A 56 6.60 -8.84 -3.08
N LEU A 57 6.69 -8.68 -1.75
CA LEU A 57 6.90 -9.78 -0.82
C LEU A 57 5.60 -10.52 -0.51
N THR A 58 4.54 -9.79 -0.19
CA THR A 58 3.28 -10.36 0.33
C THR A 58 2.21 -10.53 -0.75
N GLY A 59 2.35 -9.82 -1.88
CA GLY A 59 1.35 -9.76 -2.95
C GLY A 59 0.03 -9.07 -2.55
N LEU A 60 0.01 -8.35 -1.42
CA LEU A 60 -1.08 -7.46 -1.03
C LEU A 60 -0.95 -6.12 -1.78
N ASN A 61 -1.99 -5.28 -1.72
CA ASN A 61 -1.84 -3.91 -2.16
C ASN A 61 -0.79 -3.19 -1.30
N ASN A 62 -0.12 -2.20 -1.88
CA ASN A 62 0.82 -1.37 -1.14
C ASN A 62 0.15 -0.07 -0.65
N ARG A 63 0.87 0.73 0.16
CA ARG A 63 0.42 2.02 0.69
C ARG A 63 -0.06 2.98 -0.40
N LYS A 64 0.60 2.98 -1.57
CA LYS A 64 0.22 3.84 -2.69
C LYS A 64 -1.17 3.50 -3.22
N GLU A 65 -1.47 2.22 -3.36
CA GLU A 65 -2.81 1.78 -3.78
C GLU A 65 -3.87 2.03 -2.71
N LEU A 66 -3.53 1.86 -1.42
CA LEU A 66 -4.43 2.22 -0.33
C LEU A 66 -4.82 3.69 -0.38
N ASN A 67 -3.82 4.59 -0.48
CA ASN A 67 -4.07 6.03 -0.57
C ASN A 67 -4.95 6.38 -1.78
N ARG A 68 -4.67 5.76 -2.94
CA ARG A 68 -5.49 5.94 -4.15
C ARG A 68 -6.92 5.44 -3.96
N TYR A 69 -7.09 4.30 -3.30
CA TYR A 69 -8.38 3.69 -3.01
C TYR A 69 -9.20 4.58 -2.06
N LEU A 70 -8.63 5.00 -0.93
CA LEU A 70 -9.29 5.84 0.05
C LEU A 70 -9.63 7.23 -0.52
N LYS A 71 -8.69 7.86 -1.24
CA LYS A 71 -8.94 9.14 -1.91
C LYS A 71 -10.16 9.08 -2.82
N ARG A 72 -10.28 8.03 -3.64
CA ARG A 72 -11.47 7.85 -4.50
C ARG A 72 -12.77 7.67 -3.71
N LEU A 73 -12.71 7.01 -2.55
CA LEU A 73 -13.88 6.90 -1.68
C LEU A 73 -14.28 8.27 -1.09
N PHE A 74 -13.31 9.04 -0.63
CA PHE A 74 -13.57 10.37 -0.05
C PHE A 74 -14.00 11.42 -1.10
N GLU A 75 -13.51 11.32 -2.33
CA GLU A 75 -13.96 12.18 -3.45
C GLU A 75 -15.44 11.92 -3.81
N LYS A 76 -15.95 10.72 -3.53
CA LYS A 76 -17.34 10.32 -3.75
C LYS A 76 -18.13 10.35 -2.43
N GLN A 77 -18.19 11.52 -1.80
CA GLN A 77 -18.83 11.70 -0.48
C GLN A 77 -20.22 11.07 -0.33
N SER A 78 -21.00 10.97 -1.43
CA SER A 78 -22.30 10.29 -1.44
C SER A 78 -22.22 8.75 -1.27
N GLU A 79 -21.05 8.15 -1.44
CA GLU A 79 -20.79 6.71 -1.26
C GLU A 79 -20.06 6.40 0.06
N LEU A 80 -19.66 7.44 0.82
CA LEU A 80 -19.11 7.29 2.17
C LEU A 80 -20.29 7.02 3.12
N ASP A 81 -20.41 5.78 3.51
CA ASP A 81 -21.39 5.33 4.50
C ASP A 81 -20.67 5.15 5.87
N HIS A 82 -21.39 5.36 6.96
CA HIS A 82 -20.95 5.03 8.34
C HIS A 82 -20.48 3.58 8.50
N ASN A 83 -20.64 2.77 7.48
CA ASN A 83 -20.20 1.37 7.40
C ASN A 83 -18.81 1.19 6.78
N LEU A 84 -18.01 2.26 6.59
CA LEU A 84 -16.62 2.17 6.23
C LEU A 84 -15.78 2.04 7.51
N ASN A 85 -14.96 0.99 7.58
CA ASN A 85 -14.11 0.69 8.72
C ASN A 85 -12.67 0.46 8.27
N ILE A 86 -11.70 0.91 9.07
CA ILE A 86 -10.29 0.60 8.90
C ILE A 86 -9.78 -0.14 10.14
N ILE A 87 -9.02 -1.21 9.90
CA ILE A 87 -8.26 -1.92 10.92
C ILE A 87 -6.78 -1.76 10.57
N PHE A 88 -6.02 -1.15 11.46
CA PHE A 88 -4.57 -1.11 11.42
C PHE A 88 -4.01 -2.31 12.20
N ILE A 89 -2.95 -2.93 11.71
CA ILE A 89 -2.39 -4.18 12.25
C ILE A 89 -0.88 -4.04 12.24
N ASP A 90 -0.25 -4.28 13.37
CA ASP A 90 1.20 -4.27 13.55
C ASP A 90 1.67 -5.59 14.16
N ILE A 91 2.83 -6.09 13.71
CA ILE A 91 3.42 -7.31 14.26
C ILE A 91 4.21 -6.97 15.51
N ASN A 92 3.78 -7.50 16.65
CA ASN A 92 4.45 -7.27 17.93
C ASN A 92 5.90 -7.77 17.90
N ASP A 93 6.82 -6.89 18.31
CA ASP A 93 8.26 -7.16 18.41
C ASP A 93 8.91 -7.68 17.11
N PHE A 94 8.45 -7.22 15.94
CA PHE A 94 8.98 -7.67 14.64
C PHE A 94 10.49 -7.44 14.50
N LYS A 95 11.01 -6.36 15.08
CA LYS A 95 12.45 -6.12 15.13
C LYS A 95 13.17 -7.23 15.91
N GLY A 96 12.64 -7.61 17.08
CA GLY A 96 13.19 -8.71 17.87
C GLY A 96 13.17 -10.06 17.13
N VAL A 97 12.13 -10.29 16.31
CA VAL A 97 12.09 -11.46 15.39
C VAL A 97 13.24 -11.42 14.39
N ASN A 98 13.44 -10.29 13.72
CA ASN A 98 14.55 -10.14 12.76
C ASN A 98 15.93 -10.29 13.43
N ASP A 99 16.11 -9.69 14.58
CA ASP A 99 17.37 -9.72 15.33
C ASP A 99 17.70 -11.14 15.84
N THR A 100 16.68 -11.92 16.22
CA THR A 100 16.84 -13.26 16.80
C THR A 100 16.92 -14.36 15.74
N TYR A 101 16.06 -14.30 14.71
CA TYR A 101 15.86 -15.38 13.75
C TYR A 101 16.32 -15.03 12.32
N GLY A 102 16.75 -13.79 12.11
CA GLY A 102 17.20 -13.27 10.81
C GLY A 102 16.05 -12.82 9.89
N HIS A 103 16.40 -11.98 8.90
CA HIS A 103 15.44 -11.36 7.97
C HIS A 103 14.64 -12.38 7.15
N ASN A 104 15.20 -13.55 6.84
CA ASN A 104 14.45 -14.59 6.12
C ASN A 104 13.22 -15.09 6.91
N VAL A 105 13.36 -15.20 8.24
CA VAL A 105 12.23 -15.56 9.12
C VAL A 105 11.26 -14.39 9.25
N GLY A 106 11.76 -13.15 9.32
CA GLY A 106 10.92 -11.95 9.25
C GLY A 106 10.08 -11.90 7.96
N ASP A 107 10.69 -12.10 6.80
CA ASP A 107 10.00 -12.14 5.51
C ASP A 107 8.93 -13.24 5.48
N LYS A 108 9.25 -14.42 5.99
CA LYS A 108 8.30 -15.53 6.13
C LYS A 108 7.13 -15.14 7.04
N THR A 109 7.39 -14.43 8.13
CA THR A 109 6.37 -13.96 9.06
C THR A 109 5.39 -13.01 8.37
N LEU A 110 5.90 -12.05 7.58
CA LEU A 110 5.09 -11.12 6.79
C LEU A 110 4.20 -11.86 5.77
N ILE A 111 4.76 -12.86 5.08
CA ILE A 111 4.02 -13.69 4.13
C ILE A 111 2.92 -14.48 4.84
N GLU A 112 3.22 -15.11 5.97
CA GLU A 112 2.24 -15.92 6.72
C GLU A 112 1.11 -15.06 7.29
N LEU A 113 1.41 -13.86 7.85
CA LEU A 113 0.37 -12.93 8.27
C LEU A 113 -0.50 -12.49 7.08
N SER A 114 0.11 -12.18 5.93
CA SER A 114 -0.64 -11.84 4.72
C SER A 114 -1.57 -12.96 4.26
N ASN A 115 -1.15 -14.22 4.42
CA ASN A 115 -1.97 -15.39 4.13
C ASN A 115 -3.13 -15.54 5.12
N CYS A 116 -2.92 -15.25 6.41
CA CYS A 116 -4.00 -15.18 7.41
C CYS A 116 -5.02 -14.12 7.03
N LEU A 117 -4.59 -12.91 6.68
CA LEU A 117 -5.45 -11.81 6.22
C LEU A 117 -6.27 -12.21 4.98
N LYS A 118 -5.64 -12.80 3.96
CA LYS A 118 -6.33 -13.28 2.75
C LYS A 118 -7.39 -14.32 3.07
N ARG A 119 -7.12 -15.28 3.98
CA ARG A 119 -8.08 -16.31 4.38
C ARG A 119 -9.26 -15.73 5.14
N THR A 120 -9.01 -14.82 6.08
CA THR A 120 -10.05 -14.13 6.85
C THR A 120 -10.94 -13.31 5.92
N SER A 121 -10.35 -12.62 4.96
CA SER A 121 -11.06 -11.75 4.01
C SER A 121 -11.77 -12.50 2.89
N GLY A 122 -11.39 -13.75 2.61
CA GLY A 122 -11.93 -14.52 1.47
C GLY A 122 -13.45 -14.76 1.50
N LYS A 123 -14.10 -14.52 2.64
CA LYS A 123 -15.55 -14.59 2.83
C LYS A 123 -16.26 -13.23 2.65
N LEU A 124 -15.50 -12.14 2.46
CA LEU A 124 -16.01 -10.77 2.40
C LEU A 124 -15.78 -10.20 1.00
N SER A 125 -16.84 -9.78 0.34
CA SER A 125 -16.77 -9.18 -1.01
C SER A 125 -16.19 -7.76 -1.02
N ASN A 126 -16.28 -7.03 0.10
CA ASN A 126 -15.98 -5.61 0.22
C ASN A 126 -14.79 -5.34 1.16
N CYS A 127 -13.70 -6.10 0.98
CA CYS A 127 -12.49 -6.02 1.80
C CYS A 127 -11.29 -5.63 0.93
N PHE A 128 -10.53 -4.63 1.38
CA PHE A 128 -9.29 -4.21 0.76
C PHE A 128 -8.13 -4.45 1.72
N LEU A 129 -7.14 -5.24 1.29
CA LEU A 129 -5.97 -5.61 2.07
C LEU A 129 -4.74 -4.86 1.58
N CYS A 130 -3.94 -4.32 2.50
CA CYS A 130 -2.73 -3.56 2.21
C CYS A 130 -1.61 -3.92 3.19
N ARG A 131 -0.39 -3.99 2.70
CA ARG A 131 0.82 -3.82 3.51
C ARG A 131 1.19 -2.34 3.47
N TYR A 132 1.04 -1.67 4.62
CA TYR A 132 1.16 -0.22 4.73
C TYR A 132 2.64 0.23 4.77
N ALA A 133 3.43 -0.40 5.63
CA ALA A 133 4.88 -0.19 5.75
C ALA A 133 5.49 -1.40 6.48
N GLY A 134 6.77 -1.66 6.35
CA GLY A 134 7.50 -2.64 7.17
C GLY A 134 6.70 -3.85 7.62
N ASP A 135 6.28 -3.86 8.88
CA ASP A 135 5.47 -4.83 9.59
C ASP A 135 3.99 -4.41 9.79
N GLU A 136 3.61 -3.26 9.22
CA GLU A 136 2.28 -2.68 9.33
C GLU A 136 1.37 -3.10 8.17
N PHE A 137 0.16 -3.51 8.51
CA PHE A 137 -0.88 -3.89 7.56
C PHE A 137 -2.16 -3.10 7.81
N THR A 138 -2.96 -2.94 6.77
CA THR A 138 -4.25 -2.25 6.85
C THR A 138 -5.32 -3.06 6.13
N VAL A 139 -6.47 -3.14 6.78
CA VAL A 139 -7.68 -3.76 6.23
C VAL A 139 -8.76 -2.70 6.17
N VAL A 140 -9.29 -2.44 4.97
CA VAL A 140 -10.46 -1.57 4.79
C VAL A 140 -11.68 -2.44 4.52
N LEU A 141 -12.69 -2.30 5.35
CA LEU A 141 -13.96 -2.99 5.26
C LEU A 141 -15.05 -1.97 4.87
N LYS A 142 -15.67 -2.17 3.72
CA LYS A 142 -16.75 -1.32 3.23
C LYS A 142 -18.10 -2.02 3.43
N GLU A 143 -19.14 -1.23 3.74
CA GLU A 143 -20.51 -1.74 3.94
C GLU A 143 -20.60 -2.78 5.08
N THR A 144 -19.83 -2.57 6.14
CA THR A 144 -19.74 -3.50 7.27
C THR A 144 -20.19 -2.86 8.58
N THR A 145 -20.91 -3.62 9.38
CA THR A 145 -21.32 -3.21 10.73
C THR A 145 -20.19 -3.42 11.73
N PHE A 146 -20.27 -2.79 12.90
CA PHE A 146 -19.35 -3.05 14.03
C PHE A 146 -19.25 -4.54 14.36
N PHE A 147 -20.36 -5.26 14.35
CA PHE A 147 -20.38 -6.71 14.58
C PHE A 147 -19.54 -7.48 13.55
N THR A 148 -19.57 -7.06 12.30
CA THR A 148 -18.73 -7.65 11.24
C THR A 148 -17.25 -7.41 11.49
N VAL A 149 -16.87 -6.23 12.00
CA VAL A 149 -15.48 -5.89 12.35
C VAL A 149 -14.97 -6.77 13.50
N GLU A 150 -15.76 -6.94 14.57
CA GLU A 150 -15.38 -7.78 15.71
C GLU A 150 -15.29 -9.25 15.31
N ASN A 151 -16.18 -9.72 14.45
CA ASN A 151 -16.07 -11.08 13.88
C ASN A 151 -14.80 -11.21 13.02
N TYR A 152 -14.45 -10.20 12.23
CA TYR A 152 -13.22 -10.19 11.45
C TYR A 152 -11.99 -10.30 12.33
N LYS A 153 -11.91 -9.50 13.40
CA LYS A 153 -10.80 -9.56 14.37
C LYS A 153 -10.70 -10.94 15.03
N SER A 154 -11.85 -11.51 15.44
CA SER A 154 -11.90 -12.83 16.05
C SER A 154 -11.48 -13.96 15.10
N GLU A 155 -11.91 -13.91 13.85
CA GLU A 155 -11.51 -14.86 12.80
C GLU A 155 -10.02 -14.72 12.47
N LEU A 156 -9.50 -13.49 12.39
CA LEU A 156 -8.06 -13.25 12.18
C LEU A 156 -7.24 -13.85 13.32
N GLN A 157 -7.65 -13.64 14.57
CA GLN A 157 -6.98 -14.23 15.72
C GLN A 157 -6.98 -15.76 15.64
N ALA A 158 -8.11 -16.37 15.28
CA ALA A 158 -8.20 -17.83 15.09
C ALA A 158 -7.25 -18.33 13.97
N GLN A 159 -7.07 -17.57 12.88
CA GLN A 159 -6.10 -17.92 11.85
C GLN A 159 -4.64 -17.82 12.35
N ILE A 160 -4.33 -16.81 13.17
CA ILE A 160 -3.01 -16.65 13.80
C ILE A 160 -2.75 -17.79 14.81
N ASP A 161 -3.72 -18.14 15.63
CA ASP A 161 -3.61 -19.24 16.59
C ASP A 161 -3.37 -20.58 15.88
N LYS A 162 -4.05 -20.79 14.75
CA LYS A 162 -3.83 -21.97 13.90
C LYS A 162 -2.42 -21.96 13.29
N LEU A 163 -1.92 -20.81 12.83
CA LEU A 163 -0.56 -20.66 12.34
C LEU A 163 0.45 -21.01 13.45
N ASN A 164 0.28 -20.44 14.64
CA ASN A 164 1.13 -20.70 15.80
C ASN A 164 1.14 -22.18 16.19
N SER A 165 -0.02 -22.84 16.15
CA SER A 165 -0.15 -24.27 16.45
C SER A 165 0.48 -25.16 15.40
N SER A 166 0.67 -24.68 14.16
CA SER A 166 1.27 -25.45 13.07
C SER A 166 2.80 -25.60 13.19
N GLY A 167 3.45 -24.78 14.02
CA GLY A 167 4.92 -24.75 14.12
C GLY A 167 5.63 -24.21 12.87
N SER A 168 4.91 -23.52 11.97
CA SER A 168 5.49 -22.91 10.77
C SER A 168 6.53 -21.84 11.05
N LEU A 169 6.39 -21.14 12.16
CA LEU A 169 7.33 -20.13 12.67
C LEU A 169 8.02 -20.65 13.93
N PRO A 170 9.28 -20.27 14.19
CA PRO A 170 10.03 -20.69 15.38
C PRO A 170 9.60 -19.97 16.68
N PHE A 171 8.58 -19.10 16.60
CA PHE A 171 8.01 -18.33 17.71
C PHE A 171 6.50 -18.20 17.54
N ALA A 172 5.81 -17.73 18.57
CA ALA A 172 4.37 -17.42 18.49
C ALA A 172 4.16 -16.02 17.94
N LEU A 173 3.55 -15.91 16.75
CA LEU A 173 3.15 -14.63 16.16
C LEU A 173 2.03 -13.99 16.98
N SER A 174 2.18 -12.71 17.28
CA SER A 174 1.12 -11.87 17.86
C SER A 174 1.06 -10.52 17.14
N VAL A 175 -0.12 -9.92 17.11
CA VAL A 175 -0.35 -8.63 16.46
C VAL A 175 -1.13 -7.69 17.37
N SER A 176 -0.88 -6.39 17.21
CA SER A 176 -1.71 -5.31 17.75
C SER A 176 -2.72 -4.86 16.69
N LEU A 177 -3.92 -4.47 17.11
CA LEU A 177 -5.02 -4.09 16.22
C LEU A 177 -5.60 -2.74 16.66
N GLY A 178 -5.49 -1.72 15.82
CA GLY A 178 -6.21 -0.46 15.92
C GLY A 178 -7.44 -0.47 15.00
N HIS A 179 -8.57 0.05 15.43
CA HIS A 179 -9.78 0.12 14.62
C HIS A 179 -10.42 1.49 14.70
N VAL A 180 -10.89 1.98 13.57
CA VAL A 180 -11.73 3.18 13.48
C VAL A 180 -12.84 2.96 12.46
N GLN A 181 -14.03 3.43 12.82
CA GLN A 181 -15.18 3.53 11.92
C GLN A 181 -15.26 4.95 11.36
N TYR A 182 -15.57 5.08 10.08
CA TYR A 182 -15.75 6.38 9.45
C TYR A 182 -16.87 7.18 10.14
N GLN A 183 -16.58 8.46 10.36
CA GLN A 183 -17.52 9.46 10.87
C GLN A 183 -17.45 10.71 9.99
N GLU A 184 -18.53 11.45 9.91
CA GLU A 184 -18.63 12.67 9.09
C GLU A 184 -17.66 13.79 9.53
N CYS A 185 -17.04 13.68 10.71
CA CYS A 185 -16.04 14.63 11.21
C CYS A 185 -14.70 14.51 10.49
N PHE A 186 -14.40 13.36 9.84
CA PHE A 186 -13.16 13.22 9.08
C PHE A 186 -13.23 14.03 7.79
N THR A 187 -12.31 14.99 7.66
CA THR A 187 -12.24 15.90 6.52
C THR A 187 -11.51 15.29 5.33
N ASP A 188 -10.57 14.40 5.61
CA ASP A 188 -9.79 13.67 4.61
C ASP A 188 -9.45 12.25 5.08
N PHE A 189 -8.88 11.46 4.18
CA PHE A 189 -8.53 10.06 4.47
C PHE A 189 -7.25 9.93 5.29
N GLU A 190 -6.36 10.92 5.28
CA GLU A 190 -5.14 10.96 6.09
C GLU A 190 -5.49 11.04 7.59
N GLU A 191 -6.45 11.89 7.94
CA GLU A 191 -6.95 12.00 9.32
C GLU A 191 -7.62 10.68 9.77
N PHE A 192 -8.39 10.06 8.90
CA PHE A 192 -9.05 8.77 9.17
C PHE A 192 -8.04 7.64 9.39
N LEU A 193 -6.98 7.58 8.58
CA LEU A 193 -5.86 6.63 8.76
C LEU A 193 -5.09 6.88 10.06
N ALA A 194 -4.75 8.15 10.35
CA ALA A 194 -4.02 8.52 11.55
C ALA A 194 -4.79 8.15 12.83
N GLN A 195 -6.11 8.27 12.83
CA GLN A 195 -6.91 7.87 13.97
C GLN A 195 -6.91 6.34 14.19
N ALA A 196 -6.86 5.55 13.11
CA ALA A 196 -6.77 4.09 13.22
C ALA A 196 -5.43 3.65 13.82
N ASP A 197 -4.34 4.30 13.43
CA ASP A 197 -3.00 4.10 13.97
C ASP A 197 -2.94 4.47 15.47
N GLN A 198 -3.50 5.63 15.86
CA GLN A 198 -3.55 6.06 17.27
C GLN A 198 -4.35 5.11 18.18
N ASN A 199 -5.29 4.36 17.63
CA ASN A 199 -6.11 3.41 18.38
C ASN A 199 -5.43 2.04 18.58
N MET A 200 -4.23 1.84 18.01
CA MET A 200 -3.42 0.62 18.14
C MET A 200 -2.58 0.63 19.42
#